data_5b82841c2ba6667b641b1338df590b51
#
_entry.id   5b82841c2ba6667b641b1338df590b51
#
_cell.length_a   1.000
_cell.length_b   1.000
_cell.length_c   1.000
_cell.angle_alpha   90.00
_cell.angle_beta   90.00
_cell.angle_gamma   90.00
#
_symmetry.space_group_name_H-M   'P 1'
#
loop_
_entity.id
_entity.type
_entity.pdbx_description
1 polymer ?
#
loop_
_entity_poly.entity_id
_entity_poly.type
_entity_poly.pdbx_seq_one_letter_code
_entity_poly.pdbx_strand_id
1 'polypeptide(L)'
;QIDDEGTLFRKDTAEGTLVISMYVDDGLVAASNTEIYEAFLTRFREVFTISDQGDLHYYLGIKIHQDWEKGTIRLSQEQYIEDLVDRFRLSNGTPAPTPFVAGTHLTHDDACDRMDDSNREQIRYYQTVVGALLYLSGNTGPDIAFAVNQCVRFMSCPRP
;
A
#
# COMPACT_ATOMS: atom_id res chain seq x y z
N GLN A 1 -3.53 -2.29 -22.83
CA GLN A 1 -2.99 -1.34 -21.87
C GLN A 1 -4.07 -0.34 -21.52
N ILE A 2 -4.26 -0.01 -20.24
CA ILE A 2 -5.33 0.87 -19.75
C ILE A 2 -4.73 2.12 -19.11
N ASP A 3 -3.52 2.04 -18.56
CA ASP A 3 -2.82 3.15 -17.93
C ASP A 3 -1.62 3.63 -18.74
N ASP A 4 -1.22 4.88 -18.50
CA ASP A 4 -0.07 5.49 -19.17
C ASP A 4 1.27 4.95 -18.63
N GLU A 5 1.25 4.31 -17.44
CA GLU A 5 2.44 3.73 -16.79
C GLU A 5 2.75 2.31 -17.30
N GLY A 6 1.84 1.69 -18.06
CA GLY A 6 2.05 0.37 -18.65
C GLY A 6 1.99 -0.80 -17.66
N THR A 7 1.39 -0.60 -16.49
CA THR A 7 1.30 -1.61 -15.43
C THR A 7 -0.02 -2.37 -15.43
N LEU A 8 -1.05 -1.84 -16.06
CA LEU A 8 -2.38 -2.43 -16.13
C LEU A 8 -2.76 -2.78 -17.58
N PHE A 9 -3.09 -4.04 -17.78
CA PHE A 9 -3.48 -4.57 -19.08
C PHE A 9 -4.88 -5.18 -19.02
N ARG A 10 -5.69 -4.92 -20.02
CA ARG A 10 -7.01 -5.52 -20.19
C ARG A 10 -7.18 -6.07 -21.59
N LYS A 11 -7.80 -7.24 -21.67
CA LYS A 11 -8.20 -7.88 -22.92
C LYS A 11 -9.65 -8.33 -22.80
N ASP A 12 -10.48 -7.86 -23.71
CA ASP A 12 -11.87 -8.32 -23.85
C ASP A 12 -11.97 -9.21 -25.09
N THR A 13 -12.66 -10.35 -24.95
CA THR A 13 -12.96 -11.31 -26.02
C THR A 13 -14.44 -11.67 -25.98
N ALA A 14 -14.91 -12.45 -26.96
CA ALA A 14 -16.28 -12.93 -26.93
C ALA A 14 -16.56 -13.89 -25.77
N GLU A 15 -15.50 -14.57 -25.26
CA GLU A 15 -15.59 -15.50 -24.15
C GLU A 15 -15.51 -14.81 -22.77
N GLY A 16 -15.04 -13.55 -22.71
CA GLY A 16 -14.96 -12.76 -21.49
C GLY A 16 -13.76 -11.82 -21.40
N THR A 17 -13.45 -11.40 -20.19
CA THR A 17 -12.44 -10.38 -19.89
C THR A 17 -11.29 -10.94 -19.08
N LEU A 18 -10.07 -10.53 -19.40
CA LEU A 18 -8.85 -10.73 -18.65
C LEU A 18 -8.26 -9.38 -18.29
N VAL A 19 -7.90 -9.19 -16.99
CA VAL A 19 -7.19 -8.02 -16.50
C VAL A 19 -5.93 -8.49 -15.78
N ILE A 20 -4.81 -7.82 -16.06
CA ILE A 20 -3.52 -8.13 -15.47
C ILE A 20 -2.93 -6.83 -14.94
N SER A 21 -2.53 -6.83 -13.67
CA SER A 21 -1.71 -5.77 -13.07
C SER A 21 -0.33 -6.33 -12.77
N MET A 22 0.71 -5.62 -13.21
CA MET A 22 2.11 -6.00 -12.99
C MET A 22 2.78 -4.99 -12.05
N TYR A 23 3.48 -5.50 -11.05
CA TYR A 23 4.29 -4.68 -10.15
C TYR A 23 5.64 -5.35 -9.95
N VAL A 24 6.65 -4.86 -10.67
CA VAL A 24 8.01 -5.44 -10.70
C VAL A 24 7.94 -6.92 -11.09
N ASP A 25 8.11 -7.83 -10.12
CA ASP A 25 8.10 -9.29 -10.32
C ASP A 25 6.74 -9.93 -9.97
N ASP A 26 5.83 -9.17 -9.37
CA ASP A 26 4.52 -9.66 -8.96
C ASP A 26 3.45 -9.34 -10.01
N GLY A 27 2.64 -10.36 -10.36
CA GLY A 27 1.51 -10.23 -11.27
C GLY A 27 0.19 -10.60 -10.60
N LEU A 28 -0.79 -9.70 -10.69
CA LEU A 28 -2.18 -9.96 -10.29
C LEU A 28 -3.01 -10.19 -11.54
N VAL A 29 -3.69 -11.33 -11.60
CA VAL A 29 -4.54 -11.71 -12.75
C VAL A 29 -5.98 -11.87 -12.31
N ALA A 30 -6.89 -11.18 -12.99
CA ALA A 30 -8.32 -11.34 -12.83
C ALA A 30 -8.95 -11.76 -14.17
N ALA A 31 -9.68 -12.86 -14.17
CA ALA A 31 -10.37 -13.38 -15.34
C ALA A 31 -11.86 -13.57 -15.05
N SER A 32 -12.70 -13.38 -16.03
CA SER A 32 -14.16 -13.57 -15.89
C SER A 32 -14.56 -15.04 -15.77
N ASN A 33 -13.69 -15.98 -16.18
CA ASN A 33 -13.87 -17.42 -16.03
C ASN A 33 -12.52 -18.13 -16.00
N THR A 34 -12.53 -19.39 -15.56
CA THR A 34 -11.35 -20.24 -15.41
C THR A 34 -10.68 -20.55 -16.74
N GLU A 35 -11.44 -20.72 -17.82
CA GLU A 35 -10.93 -21.08 -19.13
C GLU A 35 -10.02 -19.98 -19.70
N ILE A 36 -10.38 -18.71 -19.52
CA ILE A 36 -9.55 -17.56 -19.92
C ILE A 36 -8.29 -17.49 -19.08
N TYR A 37 -8.39 -17.74 -17.78
CA TYR A 37 -7.25 -17.76 -16.86
C TYR A 37 -6.24 -18.84 -17.27
N GLU A 38 -6.68 -20.08 -17.46
CA GLU A 38 -5.83 -21.20 -17.82
C GLU A 38 -5.19 -21.02 -19.22
N ALA A 39 -5.95 -20.51 -20.19
CA ALA A 39 -5.43 -20.19 -21.50
C ALA A 39 -4.35 -19.10 -21.45
N PHE A 40 -4.52 -18.12 -20.59
CA PHE A 40 -3.50 -17.10 -20.35
C PHE A 40 -2.24 -17.71 -19.73
N LEU A 41 -2.37 -18.47 -18.64
CA LEU A 41 -1.23 -19.08 -17.94
C LEU A 41 -0.42 -19.98 -18.89
N THR A 42 -1.10 -20.78 -19.71
CA THR A 42 -0.45 -21.69 -20.67
C THR A 42 0.46 -20.90 -21.61
N ARG A 43 -0.07 -19.83 -22.23
CA ARG A 43 0.72 -18.98 -23.13
C ARG A 43 1.81 -18.20 -22.44
N PHE A 44 1.54 -17.75 -21.22
CA PHE A 44 2.50 -16.93 -20.47
C PHE A 44 3.71 -17.77 -20.03
N ARG A 45 3.48 -19.04 -19.66
CA ARG A 45 4.53 -20.03 -19.33
C ARG A 45 5.42 -20.42 -20.53
N GLU A 46 4.96 -20.25 -21.77
CA GLU A 46 5.79 -20.47 -22.97
C GLU A 46 6.93 -19.43 -23.08
N VAL A 47 6.72 -18.23 -22.52
CA VAL A 47 7.63 -17.08 -22.65
C VAL A 47 8.37 -16.77 -21.35
N PHE A 48 7.70 -16.94 -20.21
CA PHE A 48 8.22 -16.58 -18.89
C PHE A 48 8.21 -17.74 -17.92
N THR A 49 9.26 -17.81 -17.07
CA THR A 49 9.22 -18.71 -15.93
C THR A 49 8.43 -18.04 -14.81
N ILE A 50 7.27 -18.57 -14.48
CA ILE A 50 6.38 -18.04 -13.46
C ILE A 50 6.04 -19.09 -12.40
N SER A 51 5.77 -18.63 -11.19
CA SER A 51 5.15 -19.38 -10.11
C SER A 51 3.73 -18.87 -9.91
N ASP A 52 2.74 -19.73 -10.13
CA ASP A 52 1.36 -19.44 -9.87
C ASP A 52 1.07 -19.73 -8.39
N GLN A 53 0.62 -18.72 -7.65
CA GLN A 53 0.32 -18.81 -6.22
C GLN A 53 -1.14 -19.23 -5.95
N GLY A 54 -1.93 -19.45 -7.01
CA GLY A 54 -3.36 -19.78 -6.90
C GLY A 54 -4.22 -18.59 -6.48
N ASP A 55 -5.24 -18.86 -5.63
CA ASP A 55 -6.16 -17.83 -5.18
C ASP A 55 -5.46 -16.70 -4.43
N LEU A 56 -5.92 -15.49 -4.70
CA LEU A 56 -5.34 -14.28 -4.16
C LEU A 56 -5.65 -14.12 -2.67
N HIS A 57 -4.64 -14.27 -1.81
CA HIS A 57 -4.72 -14.06 -0.37
C HIS A 57 -3.88 -12.91 0.14
N TYR A 58 -2.82 -12.57 -0.59
CA TYR A 58 -1.87 -11.53 -0.21
C TYR A 58 -1.28 -10.88 -1.45
N TYR A 59 -1.26 -9.56 -1.50
CA TYR A 59 -0.65 -8.82 -2.59
C TYR A 59 -0.08 -7.48 -2.09
N LEU A 60 1.20 -7.23 -2.36
CA LEU A 60 1.90 -6.00 -2.00
C LEU A 60 1.70 -5.58 -0.52
N GLY A 61 1.78 -6.52 0.42
CA GLY A 61 1.62 -6.24 1.85
C GLY A 61 0.17 -6.06 2.32
N ILE A 62 -0.81 -6.32 1.46
CA ILE A 62 -2.24 -6.26 1.75
C ILE A 62 -2.80 -7.67 1.79
N LYS A 63 -3.43 -8.05 2.90
CA LYS A 63 -4.19 -9.29 3.01
C LYS A 63 -5.53 -9.12 2.33
N ILE A 64 -5.90 -10.09 1.51
CA ILE A 64 -7.11 -10.07 0.71
C ILE A 64 -7.96 -11.27 1.10
N HIS A 65 -9.18 -11.01 1.51
CA HIS A 65 -10.17 -12.03 1.81
C HIS A 65 -11.33 -11.91 0.83
N GLN A 66 -11.55 -12.98 0.06
CA GLN A 66 -12.62 -13.08 -0.93
C GLN A 66 -13.73 -13.98 -0.38
N ASP A 67 -14.95 -13.48 -0.38
CA ASP A 67 -16.16 -14.25 -0.03
C ASP A 67 -17.02 -14.33 -1.29
N TRP A 68 -16.85 -15.40 -2.04
CA TRP A 68 -17.53 -15.61 -3.31
C TRP A 68 -19.05 -15.81 -3.15
N GLU A 69 -19.51 -16.33 -2.01
CA GLU A 69 -20.92 -16.52 -1.73
C GLU A 69 -21.63 -15.18 -1.54
N LYS A 70 -20.97 -14.25 -0.84
CA LYS A 70 -21.50 -12.90 -0.60
C LYS A 70 -21.10 -11.88 -1.67
N GLY A 71 -20.21 -12.26 -2.58
CA GLY A 71 -19.67 -11.33 -3.59
C GLY A 71 -18.89 -10.17 -2.98
N THR A 72 -18.14 -10.39 -1.88
CA THR A 72 -17.40 -9.34 -1.19
C THR A 72 -15.90 -9.62 -1.18
N ILE A 73 -15.12 -8.53 -1.26
CA ILE A 73 -13.67 -8.55 -1.09
C ILE A 73 -13.33 -7.63 0.08
N ARG A 74 -12.55 -8.14 1.05
CA ARG A 74 -12.03 -7.36 2.17
C ARG A 74 -10.53 -7.24 2.04
N LEU A 75 -10.02 -6.01 2.15
CA LEU A 75 -8.60 -5.68 2.22
C LEU A 75 -8.22 -5.38 3.66
N SER A 76 -7.08 -5.87 4.14
CA SER A 76 -6.59 -5.63 5.49
C SER A 76 -5.07 -5.51 5.51
N GLN A 77 -4.55 -4.60 6.33
CA GLN A 77 -3.13 -4.43 6.63
C GLN A 77 -2.84 -4.68 8.12
N GLU A 78 -3.61 -5.56 8.78
CA GLU A 78 -3.42 -5.88 10.21
C GLU A 78 -1.98 -6.25 10.53
N GLN A 79 -1.39 -7.19 9.79
CA GLN A 79 0.00 -7.60 10.00
C GLN A 79 0.98 -6.43 9.84
N TYR A 80 0.76 -5.60 8.83
CA TYR A 80 1.59 -4.41 8.63
C TYR A 80 1.49 -3.43 9.80
N ILE A 81 0.30 -3.24 10.36
CA ILE A 81 0.09 -2.40 11.56
C ILE A 81 0.84 -2.99 12.76
N GLU A 82 0.73 -4.30 13.01
CA GLU A 82 1.45 -4.98 14.08
C GLU A 82 2.97 -4.82 13.92
N ASP A 83 3.49 -5.03 12.73
CA ASP A 83 4.91 -4.84 12.41
C ASP A 83 5.37 -3.38 12.66
N LEU A 84 4.53 -2.38 12.36
CA LEU A 84 4.82 -0.98 12.65
C LEU A 84 4.84 -0.70 14.16
N VAL A 85 3.85 -1.23 14.89
CA VAL A 85 3.77 -1.10 16.35
C VAL A 85 5.02 -1.65 17.01
N ASP A 86 5.48 -2.83 16.58
CA ASP A 86 6.69 -3.47 17.10
C ASP A 86 7.96 -2.69 16.68
N ARG A 87 8.06 -2.34 15.40
CA ARG A 87 9.21 -1.61 14.84
C ARG A 87 9.45 -0.28 15.54
N PHE A 88 8.38 0.46 15.83
CA PHE A 88 8.46 1.76 16.50
C PHE A 88 8.29 1.67 18.02
N ARG A 89 8.24 0.44 18.59
CA ARG A 89 8.15 0.16 20.04
C ARG A 89 6.94 0.79 20.70
N LEU A 90 5.80 0.75 20.02
CA LEU A 90 4.54 1.37 20.47
C LEU A 90 3.64 0.41 21.26
N SER A 91 4.03 -0.86 21.45
CA SER A 91 3.22 -1.91 22.10
C SER A 91 2.74 -1.56 23.51
N ASN A 92 3.49 -0.67 24.23
CA ASN A 92 3.12 -0.18 25.55
C ASN A 92 2.55 1.26 25.53
N GLY A 93 2.25 1.78 24.33
CA GLY A 93 1.70 3.12 24.15
C GLY A 93 0.25 3.21 24.60
N THR A 94 -0.18 4.37 25.09
CA THR A 94 -1.59 4.64 25.34
C THR A 94 -2.27 4.98 24.00
N PRO A 95 -3.34 4.28 23.61
CA PRO A 95 -4.07 4.59 22.38
C PRO A 95 -4.63 6.02 22.41
N ALA A 96 -4.44 6.76 21.33
CA ALA A 96 -5.06 8.07 21.16
C ALA A 96 -6.48 7.91 20.57
N PRO A 97 -7.47 8.68 21.05
CA PRO A 97 -8.84 8.59 20.57
C PRO A 97 -9.03 9.13 19.15
N THR A 98 -8.10 9.96 18.68
CA THR A 98 -8.11 10.57 17.35
C THR A 98 -6.72 10.56 16.74
N PRO A 99 -6.58 10.42 15.41
CA PRO A 99 -5.29 10.43 14.72
C PRO A 99 -4.53 11.76 14.85
N PHE A 100 -5.25 12.84 15.15
CA PHE A 100 -4.67 14.18 15.27
C PHE A 100 -5.39 14.97 16.36
N VAL A 101 -4.65 15.71 17.17
CA VAL A 101 -5.24 16.52 18.24
C VAL A 101 -6.00 17.69 17.64
N ALA A 102 -7.26 17.88 18.05
CA ALA A 102 -8.07 18.99 17.57
C ALA A 102 -7.41 20.33 17.94
N GLY A 103 -7.37 21.25 16.96
CA GLY A 103 -6.75 22.57 17.15
C GLY A 103 -5.22 22.61 16.95
N THR A 104 -4.57 21.46 16.69
CA THR A 104 -3.16 21.48 16.31
C THR A 104 -3.02 21.99 14.87
N HIS A 105 -2.21 23.02 14.70
CA HIS A 105 -1.88 23.60 13.40
C HIS A 105 -0.36 23.53 13.21
N LEU A 106 0.09 22.64 12.35
CA LEU A 106 1.49 22.60 11.94
C LEU A 106 1.77 23.77 10.98
N THR A 107 2.73 24.58 11.30
CA THR A 107 3.11 25.81 10.57
C THR A 107 4.50 25.68 9.98
N HIS A 108 4.94 26.69 9.25
CA HIS A 108 6.29 26.74 8.71
C HIS A 108 7.37 26.73 9.83
N ASP A 109 7.02 27.22 11.03
CA ASP A 109 7.92 27.22 12.19
C ASP A 109 8.19 25.81 12.73
N ASP A 110 7.37 24.82 12.35
CA ASP A 110 7.56 23.40 12.66
C ASP A 110 8.51 22.70 11.65
N ALA A 111 9.00 23.43 10.64
CA ALA A 111 10.04 22.97 9.72
C ALA A 111 11.42 23.46 10.19
N CYS A 112 12.46 22.66 9.97
CA CYS A 112 13.82 23.13 10.17
C CYS A 112 14.29 23.98 8.97
N ASP A 113 15.24 24.88 9.21
CA ASP A 113 15.76 25.77 8.17
C ASP A 113 16.62 25.01 7.15
N ARG A 114 17.33 23.99 7.61
CA ARG A 114 18.24 23.20 6.79
C ARG A 114 18.50 21.82 7.39
N MET A 115 18.57 20.81 6.52
CA MET A 115 19.09 19.49 6.86
C MET A 115 20.63 19.58 6.91
N ASP A 116 21.20 19.14 8.04
CA ASP A 116 22.65 19.02 8.24
C ASP A 116 22.98 17.69 8.94
N ASP A 117 24.26 17.48 9.27
CA ASP A 117 24.68 16.21 9.87
C ASP A 117 24.14 16.03 11.30
N SER A 118 23.79 17.11 12.02
CA SER A 118 23.29 17.05 13.39
C SER A 118 21.83 16.56 13.48
N ASN A 119 21.01 16.79 12.45
CA ASN A 119 19.59 16.44 12.43
C ASN A 119 19.24 15.34 11.42
N ARG A 120 20.21 14.87 10.61
CA ARG A 120 20.00 13.92 9.53
C ARG A 120 19.35 12.61 9.98
N GLU A 121 19.77 12.06 11.11
CA GLU A 121 19.23 10.79 11.64
C GLU A 121 17.77 10.96 12.08
N GLN A 122 17.44 12.05 12.74
CA GLN A 122 16.08 12.36 13.16
C GLN A 122 15.15 12.57 11.96
N ILE A 123 15.63 13.28 10.94
CA ILE A 123 14.87 13.49 9.70
C ILE A 123 14.59 12.15 9.01
N ARG A 124 15.59 11.28 8.88
CA ARG A 124 15.41 9.93 8.31
C ARG A 124 14.43 9.10 9.11
N TYR A 125 14.50 9.15 10.43
CA TYR A 125 13.54 8.46 11.28
C TYR A 125 12.11 8.98 11.04
N TYR A 126 11.92 10.28 11.04
CA TYR A 126 10.64 10.92 10.72
C TYR A 126 10.12 10.49 9.35
N GLN A 127 10.95 10.56 8.31
CA GLN A 127 10.62 10.12 6.96
C GLN A 127 10.20 8.65 6.91
N THR A 128 10.88 7.80 7.69
CA THR A 128 10.55 6.37 7.78
C THR A 128 9.17 6.16 8.41
N VAL A 129 8.86 6.84 9.50
CA VAL A 129 7.56 6.75 10.19
C VAL A 129 6.44 7.28 9.30
N VAL A 130 6.60 8.51 8.78
CA VAL A 130 5.57 9.15 7.95
C VAL A 130 5.36 8.39 6.64
N GLY A 131 6.43 7.88 6.02
CA GLY A 131 6.33 7.04 4.82
C GLY A 131 5.55 5.74 5.05
N ALA A 132 5.79 5.08 6.19
CA ALA A 132 5.04 3.89 6.58
C ALA A 132 3.54 4.17 6.81
N LEU A 133 3.24 5.28 7.48
CA LEU A 133 1.85 5.73 7.70
C LEU A 133 1.18 6.19 6.40
N LEU A 134 1.93 6.81 5.48
CA LEU A 134 1.43 7.21 4.17
C LEU A 134 1.01 5.99 3.35
N TYR A 135 1.82 4.93 3.37
CA TYR A 135 1.46 3.67 2.73
C TYR A 135 0.19 3.05 3.34
N LEU A 136 0.07 3.03 4.67
CA LEU A 136 -1.12 2.54 5.37
C LEU A 136 -2.36 3.36 5.01
N SER A 137 -2.27 4.69 5.08
CA SER A 137 -3.38 5.60 4.83
C SER A 137 -3.88 5.57 3.38
N GLY A 138 -2.97 5.34 2.43
CA GLY A 138 -3.30 5.26 1.00
C GLY A 138 -3.97 3.94 0.59
N ASN A 139 -3.84 2.88 1.39
CA ASN A 139 -4.39 1.57 1.06
C ASN A 139 -5.63 1.22 1.88
N THR A 140 -5.51 1.07 3.20
CA THR A 140 -6.63 0.56 4.04
C THR A 140 -6.98 1.45 5.23
N GLY A 141 -6.21 2.50 5.52
CA GLY A 141 -6.41 3.42 6.65
C GLY A 141 -6.80 4.84 6.25
N PRO A 142 -7.90 5.06 5.51
CA PRO A 142 -8.30 6.41 5.08
C PRO A 142 -8.66 7.35 6.24
N ASP A 143 -8.99 6.81 7.40
CA ASP A 143 -9.29 7.53 8.63
C ASP A 143 -8.08 8.31 9.18
N ILE A 144 -6.86 7.86 8.94
CA ILE A 144 -5.64 8.56 9.33
C ILE A 144 -5.10 9.48 8.22
N ALA A 145 -5.68 9.49 7.02
CA ALA A 145 -5.11 10.16 5.85
C ALA A 145 -4.89 11.67 6.05
N PHE A 146 -5.84 12.35 6.72
CA PHE A 146 -5.69 13.77 7.02
C PHE A 146 -4.47 14.03 7.92
N ALA A 147 -4.35 13.30 9.02
CA ALA A 147 -3.25 13.44 9.98
C ALA A 147 -1.89 13.17 9.33
N VAL A 148 -1.81 12.10 8.56
CA VAL A 148 -0.59 11.72 7.84
C VAL A 148 -0.21 12.80 6.83
N ASN A 149 -1.16 13.35 6.07
CA ASN A 149 -0.89 14.41 5.10
C ASN A 149 -0.39 15.71 5.78
N GLN A 150 -0.84 16.04 7.00
CA GLN A 150 -0.27 17.16 7.74
C GLN A 150 1.22 16.91 8.03
N CYS A 151 1.60 15.70 8.42
CA CYS A 151 3.00 15.34 8.66
C CYS A 151 3.84 15.29 7.37
N VAL A 152 3.29 14.81 6.25
CA VAL A 152 3.97 14.73 4.95
C VAL A 152 4.53 16.09 4.50
N ARG A 153 3.84 17.17 4.80
CA ARG A 153 4.28 18.55 4.46
C ARG A 153 5.65 18.90 5.03
N PHE A 154 6.09 18.21 6.07
CA PHE A 154 7.35 18.50 6.79
C PHE A 154 8.43 17.42 6.56
N MET A 155 8.20 16.45 5.65
CA MET A 155 9.15 15.34 5.43
C MET A 155 10.55 15.78 4.98
N SER A 156 10.68 16.92 4.32
CA SER A 156 11.98 17.43 3.87
C SER A 156 12.87 17.88 5.03
N CYS A 157 12.28 18.52 6.01
CA CYS A 157 13.02 19.08 7.15
C CYS A 157 12.08 19.31 8.37
N PRO A 158 11.67 18.25 9.09
CA PRO A 158 10.87 18.39 10.29
C PRO A 158 11.71 18.97 11.42
N ARG A 159 11.11 19.81 12.30
CA ARG A 159 11.70 20.11 13.60
C ARG A 159 11.45 18.96 14.57
N PRO A 160 12.39 18.72 15.50
CA PRO A 160 12.23 17.76 16.58
C PRO A 160 11.07 18.12 17.50
#